data_d6c04dc03a873d3a274d373eb5e5f2f1
#
_entry.id   d6c04dc03a873d3a274d373eb5e5f2f1
#
_cell.length_a   1.000
_cell.length_b   1.000
_cell.length_c   1.000
_cell.angle_alpha   90.00
_cell.angle_beta   90.00
_cell.angle_gamma   90.00
#
_symmetry.space_group_name_H-M   'P 1'
#
loop_
_entity.id
_entity.type
_entity.pdbx_description
1 polymer ?
#
loop_
_entity_poly.entity_id
_entity_poly.type
_entity_poly.pdbx_seq_one_letter_code
_entity_poly.pdbx_strand_id
1 'polypeptide(L)'
;MLPLRSRLAVVVAGALLVSGCAGPGTGSDDPAPSVSTTSSSTPSPSTEPSATEPPVDPETPTSWGPTVGELEEARDLVATWTPEQLAGQVIVGRFHGTDPAIPARMVRDLHLAGVSVTSANVADREQVLAMTSALTRAAAADGRDFPPVIGVDQEGGYVSHLRGIATEFPHFQSAGAAIAADARLGRRVTRAAALTTGLELRGLGFTWVFAPVADVTIGAADPTIGARSPSQDPRLAAQAVGAAIKGYDDAGIVSTVKHFPGHGGATSDSHDVLPKLDSTLAQIRAHDLPPFESAIRQQAPAVMLSHLDLTHVAPGVPASMAPEVYSLLRDDLGFEGVTITDSLGMGAVGGRPKPALQALKAGADLLLMPVDTATTHQIVVDAIASGEVSRERVEEAAARVVALQTWQARIAAQRPVPADVVERARAASADLLSAAY
;
A
#
# COMPACT_ATOMS: atom_id res chain seq x y z
N MET A 1 54.38 -4.98 20.41
CA MET A 1 55.25 -3.83 20.13
C MET A 1 54.41 -2.65 19.71
N LEU A 2 54.24 -1.69 20.62
CA LEU A 2 53.79 -0.31 20.41
C LEU A 2 54.97 0.50 19.81
N PRO A 3 54.80 1.73 19.26
CA PRO A 3 54.20 2.90 19.89
C PRO A 3 53.28 3.72 18.94
N LEU A 4 52.21 4.37 19.36
CA LEU A 4 52.04 5.64 20.10
C LEU A 4 52.75 6.88 19.52
N ARG A 5 51.99 7.89 19.12
CA ARG A 5 52.14 9.37 19.29
C ARG A 5 51.24 10.08 18.25
N SER A 6 50.48 11.06 18.47
CA SER A 6 50.24 12.12 19.46
C SER A 6 49.82 13.38 18.73
N ARG A 7 48.64 13.95 19.11
CA ARG A 7 48.28 15.38 19.24
C ARG A 7 48.47 16.33 18.05
N LEU A 8 47.43 17.07 17.67
CA LEU A 8 47.38 18.52 18.02
C LEU A 8 45.95 19.07 17.82
N ALA A 9 45.47 19.74 18.85
CA ALA A 9 44.28 20.57 18.85
C ALA A 9 44.69 22.01 18.50
N VAL A 10 43.83 22.73 17.73
CA VAL A 10 43.91 24.21 17.69
C VAL A 10 42.49 24.73 17.91
N VAL A 11 42.37 25.44 19.03
CA VAL A 11 41.24 26.31 19.38
C VAL A 11 41.61 27.73 18.92
N VAL A 12 40.72 28.43 18.24
CA VAL A 12 40.74 29.87 18.14
C VAL A 12 39.35 30.43 18.40
N ALA A 13 39.28 31.18 19.48
CA ALA A 13 38.13 32.00 19.88
C ALA A 13 38.39 33.47 19.47
N GLY A 14 37.34 34.24 19.28
CA GLY A 14 37.38 35.70 19.11
C GLY A 14 36.03 36.17 18.63
N ALA A 15 35.15 36.62 19.41
CA ALA A 15 34.92 37.82 20.22
C ALA A 15 34.24 38.97 19.42
N LEU A 16 32.99 39.16 19.84
CA LEU A 16 32.20 40.40 20.04
C LEU A 16 32.66 41.73 19.42
N LEU A 17 31.69 42.42 18.81
CA LEU A 17 31.50 43.87 19.09
C LEU A 17 30.05 44.31 18.86
N VAL A 18 29.50 45.01 19.86
CA VAL A 18 28.23 45.72 20.01
C VAL A 18 28.46 47.22 19.69
N SER A 19 27.50 47.85 19.05
CA SER A 19 27.20 49.30 19.13
C SER A 19 25.86 49.51 18.36
N GLY A 20 24.82 50.05 18.88
CA GLY A 20 24.50 51.01 19.92
C GLY A 20 24.50 52.44 19.44
N CYS A 21 23.32 53.00 19.10
CA CYS A 21 23.02 54.42 19.41
C CYS A 21 21.54 54.72 19.16
N ALA A 22 20.95 55.29 20.20
CA ALA A 22 19.62 55.89 20.26
C ALA A 22 19.68 57.38 20.04
N GLY A 23 18.52 57.98 19.80
CA GLY A 23 18.34 59.41 20.07
C GLY A 23 17.14 60.04 19.36
N PRO A 24 16.44 61.00 20.05
CA PRO A 24 15.01 61.21 19.90
C PRO A 24 14.71 62.61 19.29
N GLY A 25 13.39 62.84 18.99
CA GLY A 25 12.89 64.21 18.64
C GLY A 25 11.38 64.18 18.45
N THR A 26 10.68 64.55 19.47
CA THR A 26 9.82 65.67 19.78
C THR A 26 8.88 66.14 18.64
N GLY A 27 7.62 65.97 18.79
CA GLY A 27 6.47 66.67 19.21
C GLY A 27 6.01 67.89 18.38
N SER A 28 4.74 67.88 18.05
CA SER A 28 3.86 69.07 18.20
C SER A 28 2.40 68.69 17.86
N ASP A 29 1.56 69.14 18.75
CA ASP A 29 0.10 69.17 18.69
C ASP A 29 -0.41 70.11 17.60
N ASP A 30 -1.58 69.83 17.02
CA ASP A 30 -2.80 70.67 17.08
C ASP A 30 -3.86 70.23 16.03
N PRO A 31 -5.10 70.77 16.00
CA PRO A 31 -6.26 69.93 16.37
C PRO A 31 -7.21 69.65 15.19
N ALA A 32 -8.16 68.72 15.45
CA ALA A 32 -9.20 68.29 14.52
C ALA A 32 -10.27 69.35 14.21
N PRO A 33 -10.92 69.26 13.05
CA PRO A 33 -12.30 69.73 12.89
C PRO A 33 -13.27 68.55 12.87
N SER A 34 -14.29 68.64 13.74
CA SER A 34 -15.49 67.81 13.80
C SER A 34 -16.29 67.90 12.49
N VAL A 35 -16.53 66.75 11.87
CA VAL A 35 -17.51 66.61 10.79
C VAL A 35 -18.59 65.58 11.24
N SER A 36 -19.82 66.03 11.21
CA SER A 36 -21.02 65.28 11.53
C SER A 36 -21.18 64.07 10.60
N THR A 37 -21.25 62.89 11.17
CA THR A 37 -21.59 61.67 10.44
C THR A 37 -23.09 61.45 10.39
N THR A 38 -23.66 61.63 9.23
CA THR A 38 -24.97 61.09 8.86
C THR A 38 -24.81 59.56 8.70
N SER A 39 -25.50 58.83 9.57
CA SER A 39 -25.56 57.35 9.50
C SER A 39 -26.36 56.91 8.26
N SER A 40 -25.66 56.44 7.23
CA SER A 40 -26.24 55.65 6.15
C SER A 40 -26.18 54.19 6.54
N SER A 41 -27.31 53.61 6.87
CA SER A 41 -27.45 52.15 7.06
C SER A 41 -27.36 51.44 5.71
N THR A 42 -26.20 50.84 5.45
CA THR A 42 -26.01 49.88 4.36
C THR A 42 -26.64 48.55 4.78
N PRO A 43 -27.52 47.93 3.95
CA PRO A 43 -28.05 46.62 4.29
C PRO A 43 -26.91 45.59 4.23
N SER A 44 -26.80 44.75 5.28
CA SER A 44 -25.94 43.57 5.28
C SER A 44 -26.21 42.69 4.05
N PRO A 45 -25.19 42.12 3.42
CA PRO A 45 -25.43 41.13 2.39
C PRO A 45 -26.11 39.92 3.04
N SER A 46 -27.30 39.61 2.53
CA SER A 46 -27.99 38.35 2.80
C SER A 46 -27.09 37.21 2.37
N THR A 47 -26.71 36.37 3.31
CA THR A 47 -26.04 35.10 3.03
C THR A 47 -27.04 34.22 2.27
N GLU A 48 -26.92 34.15 0.96
CA GLU A 48 -27.59 33.08 0.20
C GLU A 48 -27.16 31.72 0.79
N PRO A 49 -28.09 30.79 1.00
CA PRO A 49 -27.71 29.44 1.40
C PRO A 49 -26.82 28.86 0.32
N SER A 50 -25.64 28.44 0.73
CA SER A 50 -24.69 27.67 -0.13
C SER A 50 -25.48 26.57 -0.84
N ALA A 51 -25.51 26.62 -2.16
CA ALA A 51 -26.13 25.58 -2.95
C ALA A 51 -25.53 24.24 -2.54
N THR A 52 -26.34 23.38 -1.94
CA THR A 52 -25.95 22.00 -1.64
C THR A 52 -25.64 21.35 -2.97
N GLU A 53 -24.41 20.88 -3.15
CA GLU A 53 -24.06 20.10 -4.33
C GLU A 53 -25.06 18.94 -4.48
N PRO A 54 -25.49 18.63 -5.71
CA PRO A 54 -26.40 17.51 -5.92
C PRO A 54 -25.73 16.22 -5.39
N PRO A 55 -26.49 15.29 -4.78
CA PRO A 55 -25.95 14.04 -4.27
C PRO A 55 -25.23 13.30 -5.41
N VAL A 56 -24.02 12.81 -5.12
CA VAL A 56 -23.23 11.99 -6.07
C VAL A 56 -23.99 10.68 -6.32
N ASP A 57 -24.07 10.25 -7.59
CA ASP A 57 -24.69 8.97 -7.94
C ASP A 57 -23.90 7.82 -7.24
N PRO A 58 -24.56 6.97 -6.42
CA PRO A 58 -23.91 5.85 -5.73
C PRO A 58 -23.16 4.87 -6.67
N GLU A 59 -23.59 4.75 -7.92
CA GLU A 59 -22.93 3.92 -8.94
C GLU A 59 -21.65 4.55 -9.53
N THR A 60 -21.33 5.81 -9.15
CA THR A 60 -20.11 6.48 -9.61
C THR A 60 -18.87 5.70 -9.13
N PRO A 61 -18.00 5.24 -10.05
CA PRO A 61 -16.75 4.58 -9.67
C PRO A 61 -15.82 5.56 -8.94
N THR A 62 -15.16 5.09 -7.89
CA THR A 62 -14.03 5.79 -7.30
C THR A 62 -12.76 5.64 -8.15
N SER A 63 -11.70 6.34 -7.78
CA SER A 63 -10.40 6.28 -8.48
C SER A 63 -9.63 4.94 -8.26
N TRP A 64 -10.17 3.99 -7.46
CA TRP A 64 -9.46 2.79 -7.02
C TRP A 64 -10.31 1.50 -7.04
N GLY A 65 -11.49 1.53 -7.67
CA GLY A 65 -12.31 0.34 -7.98
C GLY A 65 -13.72 0.34 -7.41
N PRO A 66 -13.97 0.44 -6.09
CA PRO A 66 -15.32 0.50 -5.53
C PRO A 66 -16.14 1.66 -6.08
N THR A 67 -17.47 1.57 -6.03
CA THR A 67 -18.33 2.73 -6.25
C THR A 67 -18.44 3.58 -4.99
N VAL A 68 -18.95 4.81 -5.16
CA VAL A 68 -19.23 5.70 -4.02
C VAL A 68 -20.20 5.02 -3.05
N GLY A 69 -21.26 4.37 -3.58
CA GLY A 69 -22.23 3.63 -2.77
C GLY A 69 -21.61 2.47 -2.00
N GLU A 70 -20.75 1.66 -2.63
CA GLU A 70 -20.04 0.57 -1.94
C GLU A 70 -19.18 1.10 -0.77
N LEU A 71 -18.56 2.26 -0.93
CA LEU A 71 -17.76 2.89 0.13
C LEU A 71 -18.64 3.47 1.25
N GLU A 72 -19.79 4.08 0.93
CA GLU A 72 -20.74 4.59 1.90
C GLU A 72 -21.38 3.44 2.72
N GLU A 73 -21.85 2.39 2.04
CA GLU A 73 -22.38 1.19 2.69
C GLU A 73 -21.34 0.52 3.62
N ALA A 74 -20.09 0.47 3.19
CA ALA A 74 -19.00 -0.03 4.03
C ALA A 74 -18.78 0.84 5.28
N ARG A 75 -18.85 2.18 5.17
CA ARG A 75 -18.77 3.10 6.32
C ARG A 75 -19.91 2.88 7.31
N ASP A 76 -21.14 2.77 6.81
CA ASP A 76 -22.31 2.54 7.64
C ASP A 76 -22.21 1.19 8.37
N LEU A 77 -21.73 0.16 7.68
CA LEU A 77 -21.56 -1.17 8.25
C LEU A 77 -20.52 -1.16 9.39
N VAL A 78 -19.31 -0.65 9.14
CA VAL A 78 -18.21 -0.69 10.14
C VAL A 78 -18.49 0.22 11.34
N ALA A 79 -19.28 1.27 11.20
CA ALA A 79 -19.70 2.11 12.31
C ALA A 79 -20.49 1.33 13.38
N THR A 80 -21.12 0.21 13.01
CA THR A 80 -21.87 -0.67 13.94
C THR A 80 -21.00 -1.71 14.63
N TRP A 81 -19.73 -1.87 14.23
CA TRP A 81 -18.87 -2.97 14.68
C TRP A 81 -18.27 -2.76 16.06
N THR A 82 -17.97 -3.87 16.74
CA THR A 82 -17.24 -3.86 18.01
C THR A 82 -15.76 -3.55 17.78
N PRO A 83 -15.00 -3.16 18.82
CA PRO A 83 -13.55 -3.01 18.70
C PRO A 83 -12.82 -4.24 18.19
N GLU A 84 -13.29 -5.45 18.54
CA GLU A 84 -12.75 -6.74 18.09
C GLU A 84 -12.94 -6.94 16.58
N GLN A 85 -14.13 -6.63 16.08
CA GLN A 85 -14.43 -6.70 14.63
C GLN A 85 -13.60 -5.68 13.84
N LEU A 86 -13.52 -4.45 14.33
CA LEU A 86 -12.69 -3.40 13.72
C LEU A 86 -11.21 -3.79 13.71
N ALA A 87 -10.69 -4.29 14.84
CA ALA A 87 -9.29 -4.73 14.95
C ALA A 87 -8.98 -5.89 14.00
N GLY A 88 -9.89 -6.85 13.86
CA GLY A 88 -9.73 -7.97 12.94
C GLY A 88 -9.73 -7.54 11.48
N GLN A 89 -10.62 -6.61 11.10
CA GLN A 89 -10.79 -6.17 9.71
C GLN A 89 -9.61 -5.36 9.16
N VAL A 90 -8.69 -4.90 10.00
CA VAL A 90 -7.45 -4.22 9.57
C VAL A 90 -6.24 -5.15 9.58
N ILE A 91 -6.41 -6.48 9.77
CA ILE A 91 -5.33 -7.44 9.84
C ILE A 91 -5.45 -8.52 8.76
N VAL A 92 -4.39 -8.70 7.97
CA VAL A 92 -4.15 -9.89 7.13
C VAL A 92 -3.18 -10.80 7.88
N GLY A 93 -3.73 -11.88 8.46
CA GLY A 93 -3.01 -12.72 9.41
C GLY A 93 -1.96 -13.62 8.76
N ARG A 94 -1.01 -14.06 9.60
CA ARG A 94 -0.07 -15.14 9.33
C ARG A 94 -0.55 -16.42 10.00
N PHE A 95 -0.34 -17.56 9.37
CA PHE A 95 -0.57 -18.88 9.96
C PHE A 95 0.54 -19.86 9.56
N HIS A 96 0.59 -21.02 10.21
CA HIS A 96 1.56 -22.05 9.96
C HIS A 96 0.91 -23.38 9.58
N GLY A 97 1.60 -24.11 8.70
CA GLY A 97 1.16 -25.42 8.24
C GLY A 97 0.07 -25.37 7.15
N THR A 98 -0.41 -26.54 6.77
CA THR A 98 -1.29 -26.74 5.61
C THR A 98 -2.73 -27.16 5.98
N ASP A 99 -3.06 -27.26 7.29
CA ASP A 99 -4.40 -27.59 7.75
C ASP A 99 -5.37 -26.42 7.50
N PRO A 100 -6.39 -26.56 6.62
CA PRO A 100 -7.36 -25.51 6.32
C PRO A 100 -8.14 -25.00 7.53
N ALA A 101 -8.27 -25.80 8.59
CA ALA A 101 -9.02 -25.41 9.78
C ALA A 101 -8.31 -24.34 10.62
N ILE A 102 -6.97 -24.23 10.53
CA ILE A 102 -6.20 -23.26 11.28
C ILE A 102 -6.53 -21.82 10.83
N PRO A 103 -6.30 -21.43 9.56
CA PRO A 103 -6.60 -20.06 9.12
C PRO A 103 -8.10 -19.78 9.11
N ALA A 104 -8.97 -20.77 8.87
CA ALA A 104 -10.42 -20.60 8.94
C ALA A 104 -10.90 -20.21 10.35
N ARG A 105 -10.36 -20.83 11.41
CA ARG A 105 -10.65 -20.44 12.79
C ARG A 105 -10.15 -19.01 13.07
N MET A 106 -8.94 -18.67 12.65
CA MET A 106 -8.39 -17.31 12.84
C MET A 106 -9.29 -16.23 12.21
N VAL A 107 -9.73 -16.46 10.96
CA VAL A 107 -10.63 -15.51 10.25
C VAL A 107 -11.94 -15.34 11.00
N ARG A 108 -12.54 -16.43 11.49
CA ARG A 108 -13.81 -16.39 12.23
C ARG A 108 -13.66 -15.82 13.64
N ASP A 109 -12.69 -16.33 14.42
CA ASP A 109 -12.62 -16.07 15.86
C ASP A 109 -11.98 -14.71 16.20
N LEU A 110 -11.15 -14.17 15.29
CA LEU A 110 -10.53 -12.85 15.39
C LEU A 110 -11.10 -11.83 14.39
N HIS A 111 -12.15 -12.17 13.66
CA HIS A 111 -12.79 -11.32 12.64
C HIS A 111 -11.80 -10.75 11.60
N LEU A 112 -10.70 -11.49 11.27
CA LEU A 112 -9.63 -10.98 10.43
C LEU A 112 -10.15 -10.59 9.04
N ALA A 113 -9.59 -9.51 8.46
CA ALA A 113 -9.79 -9.17 7.05
C ALA A 113 -9.51 -10.39 6.16
N GLY A 114 -8.50 -11.17 6.52
CA GLY A 114 -8.13 -12.40 5.86
C GLY A 114 -6.75 -12.92 6.28
N VAL A 115 -6.11 -13.66 5.38
CA VAL A 115 -4.77 -14.24 5.61
C VAL A 115 -3.89 -14.12 4.37
N SER A 116 -2.58 -14.11 4.58
CA SER A 116 -1.56 -14.27 3.54
C SER A 116 -1.10 -15.72 3.48
N VAL A 117 -1.08 -16.27 2.26
CA VAL A 117 -0.63 -17.64 1.97
C VAL A 117 0.79 -17.62 1.43
N THR A 118 1.66 -18.41 2.04
CA THR A 118 3.06 -18.59 1.62
C THR A 118 3.31 -20.03 1.20
N SER A 119 4.47 -20.33 0.60
CA SER A 119 4.84 -21.71 0.22
C SER A 119 4.81 -22.69 1.40
N ALA A 120 4.99 -22.21 2.65
CA ALA A 120 4.90 -23.05 3.85
C ALA A 120 3.45 -23.47 4.19
N ASN A 121 2.47 -22.87 3.53
CA ASN A 121 1.04 -23.14 3.70
C ASN A 121 0.44 -24.00 2.57
N VAL A 122 1.26 -24.44 1.64
CA VAL A 122 0.83 -25.06 0.37
C VAL A 122 1.41 -26.47 0.27
N ALA A 123 0.55 -27.46 0.07
CA ALA A 123 0.95 -28.84 -0.18
C ALA A 123 0.71 -29.24 -1.65
N ASP A 124 -0.52 -29.09 -2.11
CA ASP A 124 -0.96 -29.42 -3.45
C ASP A 124 -2.21 -28.60 -3.83
N ARG A 125 -2.71 -28.78 -5.06
CA ARG A 125 -3.86 -28.05 -5.58
C ARG A 125 -5.15 -28.33 -4.78
N GLU A 126 -5.38 -29.56 -4.36
CA GLU A 126 -6.58 -29.96 -3.62
C GLU A 126 -6.60 -29.32 -2.24
N GLN A 127 -5.47 -29.34 -1.55
CA GLN A 127 -5.31 -28.67 -0.25
C GLN A 127 -5.52 -27.15 -0.37
N VAL A 128 -4.97 -26.49 -1.40
CA VAL A 128 -5.19 -25.04 -1.63
C VAL A 128 -6.67 -24.74 -1.82
N LEU A 129 -7.39 -25.51 -2.66
CA LEU A 129 -8.83 -25.33 -2.88
C LEU A 129 -9.63 -25.58 -1.59
N ALA A 130 -9.25 -26.59 -0.80
CA ALA A 130 -9.91 -26.87 0.49
C ALA A 130 -9.70 -25.70 1.47
N MET A 131 -8.48 -25.13 1.53
CA MET A 131 -8.12 -24.01 2.39
C MET A 131 -8.88 -22.73 1.99
N THR A 132 -8.85 -22.31 0.73
CA THR A 132 -9.52 -21.10 0.26
C THR A 132 -11.03 -21.20 0.44
N SER A 133 -11.63 -22.39 0.18
CA SER A 133 -13.04 -22.66 0.44
C SER A 133 -13.38 -22.61 1.95
N ALA A 134 -12.50 -23.12 2.82
CA ALA A 134 -12.69 -23.05 4.26
C ALA A 134 -12.66 -21.60 4.79
N LEU A 135 -11.76 -20.77 4.27
CA LEU A 135 -11.66 -19.33 4.58
C LEU A 135 -12.93 -18.58 4.18
N THR A 136 -13.44 -18.81 2.95
CA THR A 136 -14.67 -18.17 2.48
C THR A 136 -15.87 -18.57 3.35
N ARG A 137 -15.99 -19.87 3.69
CA ARG A 137 -17.06 -20.32 4.61
C ARG A 137 -16.91 -19.76 6.02
N ALA A 138 -15.67 -19.56 6.51
CA ALA A 138 -15.44 -18.99 7.83
C ALA A 138 -15.88 -17.51 7.90
N ALA A 139 -15.60 -16.73 6.86
CA ALA A 139 -16.06 -15.35 6.76
C ALA A 139 -17.60 -15.26 6.69
N ALA A 140 -18.25 -16.12 5.89
CA ALA A 140 -19.71 -16.18 5.84
C ALA A 140 -20.35 -16.60 7.18
N ALA A 141 -19.72 -17.53 7.90
CA ALA A 141 -20.17 -17.94 9.24
C ALA A 141 -19.98 -16.84 10.30
N ASP A 142 -19.10 -15.88 10.05
CA ASP A 142 -18.90 -14.65 10.84
C ASP A 142 -19.91 -13.54 10.47
N GLY A 143 -20.86 -13.84 9.59
CA GLY A 143 -21.92 -12.91 9.17
C GLY A 143 -21.53 -11.94 8.07
N ARG A 144 -20.37 -12.12 7.42
CA ARG A 144 -19.90 -11.27 6.30
C ARG A 144 -20.51 -11.76 4.98
N ASP A 145 -21.01 -10.83 4.19
CA ASP A 145 -21.53 -11.05 2.83
C ASP A 145 -20.48 -10.74 1.73
N PHE A 146 -19.26 -10.40 2.13
CA PHE A 146 -18.10 -10.16 1.28
C PHE A 146 -16.97 -11.18 1.56
N PRO A 147 -16.12 -11.53 0.57
CA PRO A 147 -15.07 -12.52 0.73
C PRO A 147 -13.95 -12.01 1.61
N PRO A 148 -13.23 -12.89 2.33
CA PRO A 148 -12.02 -12.49 3.03
C PRO A 148 -10.88 -12.19 2.05
N VAL A 149 -9.88 -11.43 2.50
CA VAL A 149 -8.59 -11.32 1.82
C VAL A 149 -7.89 -12.69 1.89
N ILE A 150 -7.76 -13.34 0.74
CA ILE A 150 -6.93 -14.54 0.57
C ILE A 150 -5.80 -14.12 -0.35
N GLY A 151 -4.70 -13.63 0.27
CA GLY A 151 -3.60 -12.99 -0.44
C GLY A 151 -2.42 -13.91 -0.66
N VAL A 152 -1.68 -13.70 -1.75
CA VAL A 152 -0.47 -14.45 -2.08
C VAL A 152 0.52 -13.61 -2.86
N ASP A 153 1.82 -13.78 -2.59
CA ASP A 153 2.91 -13.29 -3.45
C ASP A 153 3.10 -14.26 -4.62
N GLN A 154 2.66 -13.82 -5.79
CA GLN A 154 2.79 -14.55 -7.06
C GLN A 154 3.25 -13.56 -8.14
N GLU A 155 4.53 -13.13 -8.02
CA GLU A 155 5.14 -12.12 -8.88
C GLU A 155 5.66 -12.71 -10.19
N GLY A 156 5.97 -14.00 -10.16
CA GLY A 156 6.77 -14.69 -11.16
C GLY A 156 8.24 -14.81 -10.74
N GLY A 157 8.99 -15.65 -11.44
CA GLY A 157 10.40 -15.88 -11.15
C GLY A 157 10.65 -16.41 -9.73
N TYR A 158 11.48 -15.71 -8.95
CA TYR A 158 11.88 -16.16 -7.60
C TYR A 158 10.75 -16.10 -6.59
N VAL A 159 9.83 -15.14 -6.72
CA VAL A 159 8.73 -14.93 -5.81
C VAL A 159 7.44 -15.49 -6.40
N SER A 160 7.25 -16.78 -6.14
CA SER A 160 6.08 -17.57 -6.57
C SER A 160 5.80 -18.61 -5.51
N HIS A 161 4.77 -18.40 -4.70
CA HIS A 161 4.43 -19.31 -3.59
C HIS A 161 3.63 -20.53 -4.02
N LEU A 162 3.08 -20.55 -5.24
CA LEU A 162 2.27 -21.65 -5.78
C LEU A 162 3.03 -22.45 -6.83
N ARG A 163 4.35 -22.69 -6.64
CA ARG A 163 5.19 -23.49 -7.56
C ARG A 163 4.62 -24.89 -7.73
N GLY A 164 4.55 -25.33 -8.99
CA GLY A 164 3.99 -26.65 -9.36
C GLY A 164 2.47 -26.76 -9.25
N ILE A 165 1.76 -25.70 -8.77
CA ILE A 165 0.29 -25.65 -8.63
C ILE A 165 -0.32 -24.65 -9.61
N ALA A 166 0.23 -23.44 -9.69
CA ALA A 166 -0.11 -22.44 -10.69
C ALA A 166 0.97 -22.36 -11.77
N THR A 167 0.63 -21.75 -12.91
CA THR A 167 1.57 -21.51 -14.01
C THR A 167 2.75 -20.65 -13.56
N GLU A 168 3.95 -21.08 -13.89
CA GLU A 168 5.16 -20.30 -13.61
C GLU A 168 5.36 -19.24 -14.70
N PHE A 169 5.41 -17.98 -14.27
CA PHE A 169 5.75 -16.85 -15.11
C PHE A 169 7.22 -16.47 -14.91
N PRO A 170 7.87 -15.86 -15.94
CA PRO A 170 9.21 -15.32 -15.77
C PRO A 170 9.25 -14.19 -14.74
N HIS A 171 10.47 -13.77 -14.35
CA HIS A 171 10.66 -12.57 -13.56
C HIS A 171 10.02 -11.35 -14.22
N PHE A 172 9.51 -10.42 -13.45
CA PHE A 172 8.84 -9.23 -13.98
C PHE A 172 9.76 -8.33 -14.81
N GLN A 173 11.09 -8.49 -14.69
CA GLN A 173 12.09 -7.92 -15.61
C GLN A 173 11.79 -8.24 -17.08
N SER A 174 11.21 -9.40 -17.39
CA SER A 174 10.82 -9.76 -18.76
C SER A 174 9.76 -8.81 -19.32
N ALA A 175 8.87 -8.27 -18.49
CA ALA A 175 7.88 -7.26 -18.93
C ALA A 175 8.57 -5.97 -19.38
N GLY A 176 9.56 -5.48 -18.61
CA GLY A 176 10.35 -4.31 -19.00
C GLY A 176 11.18 -4.56 -20.26
N ALA A 177 11.78 -5.73 -20.40
CA ALA A 177 12.54 -6.12 -21.60
C ALA A 177 11.63 -6.17 -22.85
N ALA A 178 10.46 -6.81 -22.76
CA ALA A 178 9.48 -6.86 -23.85
C ALA A 178 9.00 -5.46 -24.28
N ILE A 179 8.78 -4.54 -23.30
CA ILE A 179 8.39 -3.16 -23.59
C ILE A 179 9.53 -2.36 -24.22
N ALA A 180 10.78 -2.62 -23.81
CA ALA A 180 11.96 -1.99 -24.40
C ALA A 180 12.18 -2.44 -25.85
N ALA A 181 11.89 -3.70 -26.18
CA ALA A 181 11.99 -4.24 -27.53
C ALA A 181 10.86 -3.70 -28.45
N ASP A 182 9.62 -3.79 -28.02
CA ASP A 182 8.43 -3.22 -28.68
C ASP A 182 7.42 -2.77 -27.62
N ALA A 183 7.26 -1.48 -27.46
CA ALA A 183 6.41 -0.93 -26.42
C ALA A 183 4.93 -1.33 -26.55
N ARG A 184 4.40 -1.54 -27.75
CA ARG A 184 3.00 -1.94 -27.97
C ARG A 184 2.81 -3.42 -27.67
N LEU A 185 3.66 -4.26 -28.23
CA LEU A 185 3.65 -5.70 -27.99
C LEU A 185 3.92 -5.99 -26.51
N GLY A 186 4.98 -5.42 -25.92
CA GLY A 186 5.37 -5.63 -24.55
C GLY A 186 4.25 -5.31 -23.54
N ARG A 187 3.56 -4.16 -23.69
CA ARG A 187 2.40 -3.85 -22.84
C ARG A 187 1.25 -4.85 -23.02
N ARG A 188 1.01 -5.32 -24.24
CA ARG A 188 -0.05 -6.31 -24.52
C ARG A 188 0.25 -7.65 -23.84
N VAL A 189 1.46 -8.18 -23.99
CA VAL A 189 1.83 -9.47 -23.39
C VAL A 189 1.95 -9.37 -21.86
N THR A 190 2.42 -8.24 -21.31
CA THR A 190 2.42 -7.99 -19.87
C THR A 190 1.00 -7.99 -19.29
N ARG A 191 0.05 -7.28 -19.93
CA ARG A 191 -1.37 -7.30 -19.53
C ARG A 191 -1.95 -8.71 -19.60
N ALA A 192 -1.66 -9.48 -20.67
CA ALA A 192 -2.14 -10.84 -20.82
C ALA A 192 -1.57 -11.78 -19.74
N ALA A 193 -0.29 -11.63 -19.39
CA ALA A 193 0.33 -12.38 -18.31
C ALA A 193 -0.35 -12.09 -16.96
N ALA A 194 -0.54 -10.81 -16.60
CA ALA A 194 -1.24 -10.43 -15.37
C ALA A 194 -2.70 -10.89 -15.34
N LEU A 195 -3.42 -10.76 -16.46
CA LEU A 195 -4.79 -11.26 -16.60
C LEU A 195 -4.88 -12.76 -16.32
N THR A 196 -4.03 -13.56 -16.96
CA THR A 196 -4.09 -15.02 -16.83
C THR A 196 -3.59 -15.49 -15.48
N THR A 197 -2.58 -14.84 -14.89
CA THR A 197 -2.19 -15.05 -13.49
C THR A 197 -3.36 -14.79 -12.55
N GLY A 198 -4.04 -13.65 -12.67
CA GLY A 198 -5.17 -13.30 -11.82
C GLY A 198 -6.35 -14.25 -11.96
N LEU A 199 -6.68 -14.68 -13.19
CA LEU A 199 -7.75 -15.67 -13.44
C LEU A 199 -7.39 -17.05 -12.86
N GLU A 200 -6.15 -17.50 -12.98
CA GLU A 200 -5.70 -18.78 -12.41
C GLU A 200 -5.73 -18.75 -10.88
N LEU A 201 -5.28 -17.65 -10.26
CA LEU A 201 -5.38 -17.43 -8.82
C LEU A 201 -6.84 -17.46 -8.34
N ARG A 202 -7.75 -16.78 -9.04
CA ARG A 202 -9.18 -16.84 -8.75
C ARG A 202 -9.74 -18.26 -8.88
N GLY A 203 -9.29 -19.03 -9.87
CA GLY A 203 -9.63 -20.43 -10.04
C GLY A 203 -9.14 -21.33 -8.89
N LEU A 204 -8.18 -20.86 -8.10
CA LEU A 204 -7.70 -21.46 -6.87
C LEU A 204 -8.35 -20.87 -5.60
N GLY A 205 -9.26 -19.90 -5.77
CA GLY A 205 -10.00 -19.25 -4.67
C GLY A 205 -9.29 -18.08 -4.00
N PHE A 206 -8.18 -17.57 -4.56
CA PHE A 206 -7.55 -16.34 -4.09
C PHE A 206 -8.36 -15.12 -4.49
N THR A 207 -8.40 -14.11 -3.63
CA THR A 207 -9.07 -12.83 -3.86
C THR A 207 -8.10 -11.68 -4.06
N TRP A 208 -6.81 -11.90 -3.71
CA TRP A 208 -5.81 -10.85 -3.65
C TRP A 208 -4.43 -11.36 -4.07
N VAL A 209 -3.70 -10.56 -4.86
CA VAL A 209 -2.31 -10.82 -5.23
C VAL A 209 -1.43 -9.65 -4.83
N PHE A 210 -0.31 -9.93 -4.13
CA PHE A 210 0.69 -8.93 -3.78
C PHE A 210 1.68 -8.75 -4.95
N ALA A 211 1.16 -8.17 -6.03
CA ALA A 211 1.84 -7.83 -7.28
C ALA A 211 1.03 -6.72 -7.99
N PRO A 212 1.65 -5.92 -8.87
CA PRO A 212 3.01 -6.00 -9.38
C PRO A 212 4.05 -5.29 -8.51
N VAL A 213 5.32 -5.67 -8.69
CA VAL A 213 6.47 -4.92 -8.16
C VAL A 213 6.65 -3.65 -8.99
N ALA A 214 6.69 -2.49 -8.33
CA ALA A 214 6.85 -1.17 -8.92
C ALA A 214 8.22 -0.52 -8.63
N ASP A 215 9.08 -1.24 -7.93
CA ASP A 215 10.43 -0.79 -7.61
C ASP A 215 11.27 -0.63 -8.87
N VAL A 216 12.07 0.44 -8.94
CA VAL A 216 13.05 0.68 -10.00
C VAL A 216 14.43 0.27 -9.48
N THR A 217 14.95 -0.85 -9.96
CA THR A 217 16.23 -1.41 -9.47
C THR A 217 17.43 -0.56 -9.91
N ILE A 218 18.45 -0.50 -9.04
CA ILE A 218 19.78 0.03 -9.38
C ILE A 218 20.71 -1.06 -9.98
N GLY A 219 20.15 -2.19 -10.38
CA GLY A 219 20.89 -3.28 -11.00
C GLY A 219 21.67 -4.14 -10.01
N ALA A 220 22.92 -4.47 -10.32
CA ALA A 220 23.73 -5.40 -9.54
C ALA A 220 24.01 -4.96 -8.09
N ALA A 221 23.81 -3.71 -7.76
CA ALA A 221 23.97 -3.19 -6.40
C ALA A 221 22.71 -3.38 -5.52
N ASP A 222 21.62 -3.82 -6.13
CA ASP A 222 20.34 -4.12 -5.45
C ASP A 222 20.25 -5.63 -5.17
N PRO A 223 20.46 -6.08 -3.92
CA PRO A 223 20.46 -7.51 -3.58
C PRO A 223 19.05 -8.08 -3.39
N THR A 224 18.03 -7.23 -3.24
CA THR A 224 16.69 -7.62 -2.77
C THR A 224 15.66 -7.65 -3.89
N ILE A 225 15.59 -6.60 -4.69
CA ILE A 225 14.61 -6.47 -5.76
C ILE A 225 15.13 -7.07 -7.06
N GLY A 226 16.27 -6.59 -7.58
CA GLY A 226 16.93 -7.17 -8.74
C GLY A 226 15.96 -7.46 -9.89
N ALA A 227 15.87 -8.73 -10.32
CA ALA A 227 15.00 -9.18 -11.43
C ALA A 227 13.47 -9.13 -11.11
N ARG A 228 13.08 -8.90 -9.85
CA ARG A 228 11.67 -8.62 -9.49
C ARG A 228 11.23 -7.27 -10.05
N SER A 229 12.14 -6.30 -10.16
CA SER A 229 11.89 -5.00 -10.83
C SER A 229 11.70 -5.21 -12.33
N PRO A 230 10.76 -4.49 -12.95
CA PRO A 230 10.60 -4.54 -14.40
C PRO A 230 11.75 -3.84 -15.16
N SER A 231 12.44 -2.85 -14.57
CA SER A 231 13.49 -2.09 -15.26
C SER A 231 14.30 -1.20 -14.33
N GLN A 232 15.50 -0.81 -14.79
CA GLN A 232 16.28 0.31 -14.23
C GLN A 232 15.83 1.68 -14.81
N ASP A 233 15.05 1.69 -15.89
CA ASP A 233 14.43 2.91 -16.42
C ASP A 233 13.03 3.11 -15.82
N PRO A 234 12.81 4.19 -15.04
CA PRO A 234 11.51 4.48 -14.43
C PRO A 234 10.33 4.51 -15.42
N ARG A 235 10.59 4.92 -16.68
CA ARG A 235 9.55 5.01 -17.70
C ARG A 235 9.14 3.64 -18.24
N LEU A 236 10.09 2.74 -18.40
CA LEU A 236 9.79 1.35 -18.77
C LEU A 236 9.08 0.63 -17.61
N ALA A 237 9.55 0.84 -16.37
CA ALA A 237 8.90 0.32 -15.19
C ALA A 237 7.45 0.81 -15.06
N ALA A 238 7.20 2.10 -15.25
CA ALA A 238 5.86 2.68 -15.23
C ALA A 238 4.92 2.07 -16.29
N GLN A 239 5.41 1.75 -17.48
CA GLN A 239 4.62 1.11 -18.52
C GLN A 239 4.30 -0.35 -18.17
N ALA A 240 5.26 -1.10 -17.63
CA ALA A 240 5.07 -2.48 -17.22
C ALA A 240 4.05 -2.60 -16.08
N VAL A 241 4.21 -1.76 -15.04
CA VAL A 241 3.29 -1.70 -13.89
C VAL A 241 1.87 -1.33 -14.35
N GLY A 242 1.71 -0.28 -15.16
CA GLY A 242 0.41 0.13 -15.66
C GLY A 242 -0.28 -0.95 -16.53
N ALA A 243 0.49 -1.72 -17.31
CA ALA A 243 -0.05 -2.84 -18.09
C ALA A 243 -0.49 -4.00 -17.18
N ALA A 244 0.29 -4.32 -16.13
CA ALA A 244 -0.03 -5.38 -15.18
C ALA A 244 -1.28 -5.05 -14.36
N ILE A 245 -1.42 -3.82 -13.84
CA ILE A 245 -2.62 -3.38 -13.12
C ILE A 245 -3.88 -3.61 -13.96
N LYS A 246 -3.88 -3.20 -15.24
CA LYS A 246 -5.01 -3.46 -16.13
C LYS A 246 -5.30 -4.95 -16.32
N GLY A 247 -4.27 -5.80 -16.33
CA GLY A 247 -4.45 -7.24 -16.44
C GLY A 247 -5.11 -7.85 -15.21
N TYR A 248 -4.68 -7.46 -14.03
CA TYR A 248 -5.29 -7.91 -12.77
C TYR A 248 -6.72 -7.37 -12.59
N ASP A 249 -6.96 -6.10 -12.97
CA ASP A 249 -8.32 -5.54 -13.00
C ASP A 249 -9.22 -6.35 -13.93
N ASP A 250 -8.78 -6.63 -15.17
CA ASP A 250 -9.52 -7.47 -16.12
C ASP A 250 -9.78 -8.89 -15.57
N ALA A 251 -8.89 -9.41 -14.72
CA ALA A 251 -9.10 -10.69 -14.06
C ALA A 251 -10.11 -10.62 -12.91
N GLY A 252 -10.40 -9.47 -12.36
CA GLY A 252 -11.26 -9.29 -11.18
C GLY A 252 -10.62 -9.80 -9.88
N ILE A 253 -9.32 -9.61 -9.73
CA ILE A 253 -8.55 -9.88 -8.50
C ILE A 253 -7.96 -8.56 -7.98
N VAL A 254 -7.93 -8.38 -6.67
CA VAL A 254 -7.25 -7.22 -6.09
C VAL A 254 -5.75 -7.37 -6.28
N SER A 255 -5.12 -6.38 -6.91
CA SER A 255 -3.66 -6.28 -7.05
C SER A 255 -3.08 -5.29 -6.05
N THR A 256 -1.81 -5.48 -5.67
CA THR A 256 -1.10 -4.59 -4.75
C THR A 256 0.21 -4.14 -5.34
N VAL A 257 0.33 -2.86 -5.62
CA VAL A 257 1.56 -2.24 -6.13
C VAL A 257 2.57 -2.09 -5.00
N LYS A 258 3.84 -2.51 -5.20
CA LYS A 258 4.85 -2.57 -4.13
C LYS A 258 6.26 -2.29 -4.63
N HIS A 259 7.14 -1.78 -3.78
CA HIS A 259 7.01 -1.45 -2.34
C HIS A 259 7.19 0.08 -2.17
N PHE A 260 6.12 0.83 -1.97
CA PHE A 260 6.14 2.31 -1.92
C PHE A 260 7.05 2.83 -0.79
N PRO A 261 7.87 3.89 -1.04
CA PRO A 261 7.94 4.71 -2.25
C PRO A 261 8.94 4.20 -3.30
N GLY A 262 9.49 3.01 -3.17
CA GLY A 262 10.44 2.36 -4.06
C GLY A 262 11.62 1.76 -3.30
N HIS A 263 11.75 0.42 -3.35
CA HIS A 263 12.78 -0.34 -2.62
C HIS A 263 14.05 -0.56 -3.45
N GLY A 264 13.99 -0.38 -4.77
CA GLY A 264 15.04 -0.78 -5.70
C GLY A 264 16.36 -0.01 -5.61
N GLY A 265 16.39 1.11 -4.86
CA GLY A 265 17.59 1.87 -4.54
C GLY A 265 18.31 1.44 -3.26
N ALA A 266 17.74 0.50 -2.49
CA ALA A 266 18.34 0.04 -1.24
C ALA A 266 19.43 -1.02 -1.49
N THR A 267 20.49 -0.99 -0.66
CA THR A 267 21.65 -1.88 -0.77
C THR A 267 21.68 -2.97 0.30
N SER A 268 20.61 -3.10 1.09
CA SER A 268 20.43 -4.16 2.10
C SER A 268 19.00 -4.67 2.08
N ASP A 269 18.80 -5.89 2.62
CA ASP A 269 17.53 -6.58 2.60
C ASP A 269 16.67 -6.21 3.83
N SER A 270 15.44 -5.78 3.60
CA SER A 270 14.46 -5.46 4.65
C SER A 270 13.96 -6.70 5.41
N HIS A 271 14.19 -7.90 4.91
CA HIS A 271 13.93 -9.12 5.69
C HIS A 271 14.85 -9.24 6.91
N ASP A 272 16.07 -8.70 6.84
CA ASP A 272 17.09 -8.83 7.88
C ASP A 272 17.25 -7.57 8.72
N VAL A 273 17.30 -6.40 8.09
CA VAL A 273 17.60 -5.11 8.74
C VAL A 273 16.71 -4.00 8.16
N LEU A 274 16.68 -2.82 8.79
CA LEU A 274 16.05 -1.64 8.24
C LEU A 274 16.99 -0.99 7.20
N PRO A 275 16.73 -1.16 5.89
CA PRO A 275 17.60 -0.59 4.85
C PRO A 275 17.47 0.92 4.81
N LYS A 276 18.57 1.61 4.53
CA LYS A 276 18.58 3.06 4.33
C LYS A 276 18.51 3.40 2.86
N LEU A 277 17.64 4.32 2.52
CA LEU A 277 17.59 4.98 1.23
C LEU A 277 18.01 6.44 1.41
N ASP A 278 19.25 6.75 0.98
CA ASP A 278 19.85 8.09 1.11
C ASP A 278 19.55 8.96 -0.12
N SER A 279 18.28 8.94 -0.53
CA SER A 279 17.78 9.74 -1.64
C SER A 279 16.94 10.90 -1.11
N THR A 280 17.17 12.09 -1.64
CA THR A 280 16.28 13.25 -1.38
C THR A 280 14.89 12.98 -1.95
N LEU A 281 13.87 13.67 -1.45
CA LEU A 281 12.50 13.56 -1.97
C LEU A 281 12.44 13.88 -3.48
N ALA A 282 13.25 14.82 -3.96
CA ALA A 282 13.34 15.14 -5.39
C ALA A 282 13.89 13.98 -6.22
N GLN A 283 14.87 13.24 -5.71
CA GLN A 283 15.41 12.05 -6.37
C GLN A 283 14.39 10.89 -6.35
N ILE A 284 13.71 10.66 -5.22
CA ILE A 284 12.62 9.67 -5.10
C ILE A 284 11.52 9.99 -6.12
N ARG A 285 11.08 11.26 -6.22
CA ARG A 285 10.07 11.69 -7.21
C ARG A 285 10.51 11.46 -8.65
N ALA A 286 11.77 11.67 -8.97
CA ALA A 286 12.27 11.52 -10.33
C ALA A 286 12.51 10.06 -10.74
N HIS A 287 12.91 9.21 -9.81
CA HIS A 287 13.36 7.85 -10.07
C HIS A 287 12.35 6.77 -9.62
N ASP A 288 11.86 6.87 -8.38
CA ASP A 288 11.12 5.77 -7.76
C ASP A 288 9.59 5.90 -7.92
N LEU A 289 9.04 7.13 -7.93
CA LEU A 289 7.60 7.35 -7.98
C LEU A 289 6.92 7.14 -9.35
N PRO A 290 7.56 7.29 -10.52
CA PRO A 290 6.86 7.17 -11.80
C PRO A 290 6.05 5.87 -12.01
N PRO A 291 6.50 4.66 -11.55
CA PRO A 291 5.68 3.45 -11.61
C PRO A 291 4.44 3.50 -10.73
N PHE A 292 4.52 4.11 -9.52
CA PHE A 292 3.38 4.28 -8.62
C PHE A 292 2.38 5.29 -9.17
N GLU A 293 2.84 6.42 -9.70
CA GLU A 293 1.98 7.38 -10.40
C GLU A 293 1.25 6.71 -11.58
N SER A 294 1.95 5.85 -12.34
CA SER A 294 1.33 5.07 -13.43
C SER A 294 0.26 4.13 -12.90
N ALA A 295 0.53 3.44 -11.78
CA ALA A 295 -0.44 2.54 -11.14
C ALA A 295 -1.69 3.29 -10.67
N ILE A 296 -1.53 4.44 -10.00
CA ILE A 296 -2.65 5.28 -9.53
C ILE A 296 -3.50 5.74 -10.72
N ARG A 297 -2.87 6.22 -11.79
CA ARG A 297 -3.60 6.57 -13.04
C ARG A 297 -4.32 5.39 -13.69
N GLN A 298 -3.89 4.16 -13.43
CA GLN A 298 -4.56 2.93 -13.87
C GLN A 298 -5.53 2.37 -12.81
N GLN A 299 -5.88 3.17 -11.81
CA GLN A 299 -6.84 2.83 -10.75
C GLN A 299 -6.39 1.63 -9.88
N ALA A 300 -5.11 1.60 -9.52
CA ALA A 300 -4.59 0.57 -8.60
C ALA A 300 -5.42 0.51 -7.30
N PRO A 301 -5.94 -0.65 -6.91
CA PRO A 301 -6.82 -0.77 -5.74
C PRO A 301 -6.06 -0.72 -4.42
N ALA A 302 -4.81 -1.17 -4.39
CA ALA A 302 -4.00 -1.22 -3.18
C ALA A 302 -2.53 -0.89 -3.47
N VAL A 303 -1.87 -0.27 -2.46
CA VAL A 303 -0.43 0.04 -2.45
C VAL A 303 0.19 -0.49 -1.16
N MET A 304 1.30 -1.24 -1.30
CA MET A 304 2.07 -1.74 -0.16
C MET A 304 3.24 -0.80 0.14
N LEU A 305 3.33 -0.39 1.41
CA LEU A 305 4.40 0.46 1.91
C LEU A 305 5.58 -0.37 2.40
N SER A 306 6.77 -0.01 1.98
CA SER A 306 8.02 -0.68 2.31
C SER A 306 8.48 -0.44 3.76
N HIS A 307 9.38 -1.29 4.24
CA HIS A 307 10.13 -1.05 5.47
C HIS A 307 11.51 -0.45 5.14
N LEU A 308 11.54 0.80 4.68
CA LEU A 308 12.74 1.57 4.37
C LEU A 308 12.92 2.75 5.32
N ASP A 309 14.16 3.03 5.71
CA ASP A 309 14.56 4.30 6.34
C ASP A 309 14.85 5.32 5.24
N LEU A 310 13.91 6.23 5.00
CA LEU A 310 14.08 7.35 4.07
C LEU A 310 14.80 8.48 4.78
N THR A 311 16.13 8.49 4.74
CA THR A 311 16.98 9.33 5.62
C THR A 311 16.74 10.84 5.48
N HIS A 312 16.16 11.28 4.35
CA HIS A 312 15.81 12.69 4.09
C HIS A 312 14.31 13.01 4.23
N VAL A 313 13.47 12.04 4.58
CA VAL A 313 12.00 12.23 4.72
C VAL A 313 11.56 11.93 6.15
N ALA A 314 11.87 10.73 6.65
CA ALA A 314 11.50 10.26 7.98
C ALA A 314 12.65 9.43 8.59
N PRO A 315 13.78 10.06 8.97
CA PRO A 315 15.00 9.35 9.37
C PRO A 315 14.79 8.43 10.58
N GLY A 316 15.21 7.17 10.43
CA GLY A 316 15.14 6.14 11.48
C GLY A 316 13.74 5.53 11.66
N VAL A 317 12.73 5.95 10.89
CA VAL A 317 11.37 5.40 10.93
C VAL A 317 11.12 4.61 9.63
N PRO A 318 10.65 3.34 9.70
CA PRO A 318 10.26 2.62 8.49
C PRO A 318 9.16 3.36 7.73
N ALA A 319 9.25 3.45 6.42
CA ALA A 319 8.30 4.13 5.56
C ALA A 319 6.84 3.70 5.83
N SER A 320 6.61 2.42 6.11
CA SER A 320 5.30 1.89 6.51
C SER A 320 4.77 2.39 7.87
N MET A 321 5.58 3.14 8.63
CA MET A 321 5.24 3.68 9.96
C MET A 321 5.44 5.19 10.03
N ALA A 322 5.75 5.85 8.91
CA ALA A 322 6.06 7.26 8.80
C ALA A 322 4.88 8.03 8.20
N PRO A 323 4.17 8.88 8.98
CA PRO A 323 3.03 9.67 8.46
C PRO A 323 3.37 10.49 7.20
N GLU A 324 4.60 10.99 7.11
CA GLU A 324 5.11 11.76 5.98
C GLU A 324 5.07 10.95 4.67
N VAL A 325 5.27 9.62 4.75
CA VAL A 325 5.24 8.75 3.58
C VAL A 325 3.80 8.47 3.14
N TYR A 326 2.87 8.38 4.10
CA TYR A 326 1.44 8.28 3.78
C TYR A 326 0.92 9.59 3.17
N SER A 327 1.33 10.77 3.68
CA SER A 327 1.02 12.06 3.07
C SER A 327 1.57 12.17 1.64
N LEU A 328 2.80 11.71 1.39
CA LEU A 328 3.33 11.64 0.02
C LEU A 328 2.44 10.80 -0.90
N LEU A 329 1.90 9.66 -0.43
CA LEU A 329 1.03 8.79 -1.22
C LEU A 329 -0.39 9.37 -1.36
N ARG A 330 -0.98 9.87 -0.26
CA ARG A 330 -2.37 10.34 -0.19
C ARG A 330 -2.52 11.74 -0.78
N ASP A 331 -1.74 12.70 -0.24
CA ASP A 331 -1.93 14.12 -0.53
C ASP A 331 -1.22 14.54 -1.82
N ASP A 332 0.02 14.08 -2.04
CA ASP A 332 0.82 14.49 -3.20
C ASP A 332 0.49 13.69 -4.47
N LEU A 333 0.27 12.35 -4.34
CA LEU A 333 -0.04 11.49 -5.49
C LEU A 333 -1.55 11.24 -5.66
N GLY A 334 -2.39 11.62 -4.71
CA GLY A 334 -3.85 11.48 -4.77
C GLY A 334 -4.35 10.03 -4.70
N PHE A 335 -3.64 9.13 -4.01
CA PHE A 335 -4.08 7.75 -3.85
C PHE A 335 -5.17 7.62 -2.78
N GLU A 336 -6.35 7.13 -3.16
CA GLU A 336 -7.51 6.98 -2.27
C GLU A 336 -7.77 5.52 -1.83
N GLY A 337 -7.16 4.54 -2.51
CA GLY A 337 -7.36 3.10 -2.27
C GLY A 337 -6.76 2.58 -0.97
N VAL A 338 -6.70 1.26 -0.83
CA VAL A 338 -6.21 0.60 0.38
C VAL A 338 -4.68 0.67 0.49
N THR A 339 -4.17 1.14 1.63
CA THR A 339 -2.75 1.05 1.98
C THR A 339 -2.52 -0.18 2.85
N ILE A 340 -1.50 -0.97 2.53
CA ILE A 340 -1.11 -2.16 3.29
C ILE A 340 0.38 -2.05 3.68
N THR A 341 0.77 -2.48 4.86
CA THR A 341 2.18 -2.58 5.23
C THR A 341 2.85 -3.73 4.47
N ASP A 342 4.14 -3.67 4.25
CA ASP A 342 4.92 -4.90 4.04
C ASP A 342 4.84 -5.79 5.29
N SER A 343 5.32 -7.04 5.20
CA SER A 343 5.17 -8.00 6.29
C SER A 343 5.77 -7.48 7.61
N LEU A 344 4.91 -7.31 8.62
CA LEU A 344 5.32 -6.88 9.97
C LEU A 344 6.15 -7.95 10.73
N GLY A 345 6.38 -9.09 10.10
CA GLY A 345 7.29 -10.12 10.59
C GLY A 345 8.72 -9.99 10.09
N MET A 346 9.06 -8.97 9.30
CA MET A 346 10.41 -8.74 8.76
C MET A 346 11.35 -8.13 9.81
N GLY A 347 12.66 -8.40 9.65
CA GLY A 347 13.70 -7.90 10.55
C GLY A 347 13.79 -6.38 10.60
N ALA A 348 13.45 -5.69 9.52
CA ALA A 348 13.42 -4.22 9.44
C ALA A 348 12.58 -3.55 10.53
N VAL A 349 11.53 -4.22 11.01
CA VAL A 349 10.65 -3.72 12.07
C VAL A 349 10.80 -4.51 13.38
N GLY A 350 11.72 -5.47 13.41
CA GLY A 350 12.04 -6.27 14.59
C GLY A 350 12.50 -5.40 15.78
N GLY A 351 12.02 -5.74 16.97
CA GLY A 351 12.35 -5.01 18.20
C GLY A 351 11.63 -3.67 18.38
N ARG A 352 10.83 -3.20 17.44
CA ARG A 352 9.99 -2.01 17.63
C ARG A 352 8.79 -2.33 18.51
N PRO A 353 8.43 -1.43 19.45
CA PRO A 353 7.23 -1.64 20.26
C PRO A 353 5.97 -1.42 19.41
N LYS A 354 5.02 -2.35 19.48
CA LYS A 354 3.70 -2.28 18.82
C LYS A 354 3.78 -1.82 17.33
N PRO A 355 4.56 -2.49 16.45
CA PRO A 355 4.80 -2.00 15.08
C PRO A 355 3.50 -1.85 14.28
N ALA A 356 2.55 -2.76 14.44
CA ALA A 356 1.23 -2.70 13.82
C ALA A 356 0.46 -1.43 14.20
N LEU A 357 0.48 -1.05 15.48
CA LEU A 357 -0.20 0.16 15.95
C LEU A 357 0.47 1.44 15.43
N GLN A 358 1.82 1.44 15.33
CA GLN A 358 2.54 2.56 14.72
C GLN A 358 2.14 2.74 13.25
N ALA A 359 2.08 1.66 12.47
CA ALA A 359 1.65 1.70 11.07
C ALA A 359 0.20 2.16 10.91
N LEU A 360 -0.72 1.65 11.73
CA LEU A 360 -2.14 2.05 11.71
C LEU A 360 -2.32 3.55 12.01
N LYS A 361 -1.58 4.06 13.00
CA LYS A 361 -1.58 5.51 13.35
C LYS A 361 -0.94 6.37 12.27
N ALA A 362 0.04 5.84 11.54
CA ALA A 362 0.69 6.53 10.43
C ALA A 362 -0.21 6.63 9.19
N GLY A 363 -1.18 5.73 9.00
CA GLY A 363 -2.10 5.78 7.87
C GLY A 363 -2.33 4.43 7.17
N ALA A 364 -1.80 3.30 7.68
CA ALA A 364 -2.08 1.99 7.12
C ALA A 364 -3.54 1.59 7.28
N ASP A 365 -4.14 1.00 6.25
CA ASP A 365 -5.48 0.42 6.30
C ASP A 365 -5.43 -1.09 6.60
N LEU A 366 -4.37 -1.78 6.13
CA LEU A 366 -4.13 -3.20 6.41
C LEU A 366 -2.73 -3.44 6.99
N LEU A 367 -2.68 -4.32 7.98
CA LEU A 367 -1.50 -4.77 8.71
C LEU A 367 -1.16 -6.19 8.24
N LEU A 368 -0.10 -6.33 7.42
CA LEU A 368 0.24 -7.61 6.79
C LEU A 368 1.12 -8.47 7.70
N MET A 369 0.73 -9.71 7.89
CA MET A 369 1.53 -10.79 8.47
C MET A 369 2.27 -10.40 9.76
N PRO A 370 1.61 -9.88 10.80
CA PRO A 370 2.28 -9.63 12.08
C PRO A 370 2.90 -10.93 12.64
N VAL A 371 3.97 -10.80 13.43
CA VAL A 371 4.67 -11.97 14.02
C VAL A 371 3.72 -12.87 14.79
N ASP A 372 2.84 -12.27 15.59
CA ASP A 372 1.76 -12.94 16.31
C ASP A 372 0.44 -12.22 16.02
N THR A 373 -0.42 -12.89 15.25
CA THR A 373 -1.68 -12.33 14.79
C THR A 373 -2.66 -12.08 15.96
N ALA A 374 -2.77 -13.01 16.90
CA ALA A 374 -3.71 -12.90 18.02
C ALA A 374 -3.28 -11.79 19.00
N THR A 375 -2.00 -11.75 19.33
CA THR A 375 -1.43 -10.67 20.16
C THR A 375 -1.60 -9.31 19.49
N THR A 376 -1.37 -9.21 18.18
CA THR A 376 -1.56 -7.96 17.43
C THR A 376 -3.02 -7.52 17.41
N HIS A 377 -3.95 -8.45 17.22
CA HIS A 377 -5.38 -8.19 17.30
C HIS A 377 -5.74 -7.58 18.67
N GLN A 378 -5.31 -8.21 19.77
CA GLN A 378 -5.59 -7.70 21.12
C GLN A 378 -4.97 -6.31 21.36
N ILE A 379 -3.74 -6.06 20.87
CA ILE A 379 -3.11 -4.73 20.94
C ILE A 379 -3.96 -3.66 20.25
N VAL A 380 -4.55 -3.95 19.09
CA VAL A 380 -5.41 -3.01 18.38
C VAL A 380 -6.74 -2.80 19.12
N VAL A 381 -7.35 -3.87 19.65
CA VAL A 381 -8.56 -3.79 20.50
C VAL A 381 -8.33 -2.87 21.70
N ASP A 382 -7.25 -3.12 22.45
CA ASP A 382 -6.90 -2.33 23.63
C ASP A 382 -6.61 -0.86 23.27
N ALA A 383 -5.97 -0.63 22.11
CA ALA A 383 -5.66 0.71 21.63
C ALA A 383 -6.92 1.50 21.24
N ILE A 384 -7.93 0.85 20.66
CA ILE A 384 -9.26 1.46 20.39
C ILE A 384 -9.94 1.77 21.72
N ALA A 385 -10.00 0.83 22.64
CA ALA A 385 -10.68 0.97 23.92
C ALA A 385 -10.07 2.08 24.80
N SER A 386 -8.74 2.24 24.76
CA SER A 386 -8.02 3.28 25.52
C SER A 386 -7.92 4.63 24.81
N GLY A 387 -8.30 4.72 23.54
CA GLY A 387 -8.11 5.91 22.71
C GLY A 387 -6.65 6.15 22.28
N GLU A 388 -5.76 5.15 22.40
CA GLU A 388 -4.39 5.21 21.87
C GLU A 388 -4.39 5.31 20.34
N VAL A 389 -5.38 4.74 19.66
CA VAL A 389 -5.77 5.04 18.29
C VAL A 389 -7.24 5.44 18.29
N SER A 390 -7.63 6.45 17.50
CA SER A 390 -9.02 6.84 17.45
C SER A 390 -9.87 5.76 16.76
N ARG A 391 -11.10 5.57 17.23
CA ARG A 391 -12.04 4.63 16.64
C ARG A 391 -12.31 4.97 15.17
N GLU A 392 -12.46 6.25 14.88
CA GLU A 392 -12.72 6.79 13.53
C GLU A 392 -11.60 6.42 12.55
N ARG A 393 -10.32 6.44 13.00
CA ARG A 393 -9.19 6.03 12.15
C ARG A 393 -9.29 4.54 11.77
N VAL A 394 -9.71 3.69 12.70
CA VAL A 394 -9.84 2.25 12.44
C VAL A 394 -11.08 1.96 11.60
N GLU A 395 -12.18 2.68 11.82
CA GLU A 395 -13.39 2.62 10.99
C GLU A 395 -13.09 3.04 9.54
N GLU A 396 -12.35 4.11 9.35
CA GLU A 396 -11.92 4.57 8.03
C GLU A 396 -11.10 3.49 7.29
N ALA A 397 -10.14 2.87 7.98
CA ALA A 397 -9.34 1.78 7.45
C ALA A 397 -10.22 0.56 7.07
N ALA A 398 -11.03 0.11 8.02
CA ALA A 398 -11.92 -1.02 7.84
C ALA A 398 -12.92 -0.80 6.69
N ALA A 399 -13.49 0.41 6.56
CA ALA A 399 -14.42 0.74 5.50
C ALA A 399 -13.79 0.66 4.10
N ARG A 400 -12.55 1.17 3.91
CA ARG A 400 -11.83 1.01 2.65
C ARG A 400 -11.61 -0.48 2.32
N VAL A 401 -11.25 -1.28 3.30
CA VAL A 401 -11.00 -2.73 3.11
C VAL A 401 -12.30 -3.44 2.74
N VAL A 402 -13.40 -3.20 3.46
CA VAL A 402 -14.72 -3.78 3.16
C VAL A 402 -15.18 -3.38 1.77
N ALA A 403 -15.12 -2.09 1.41
CA ALA A 403 -15.52 -1.62 0.08
C ALA A 403 -14.72 -2.32 -1.02
N LEU A 404 -13.40 -2.52 -0.83
CA LEU A 404 -12.57 -3.21 -1.80
C LEU A 404 -12.88 -4.72 -1.89
N GLN A 405 -13.21 -5.38 -0.78
CA GLN A 405 -13.66 -6.77 -0.77
C GLN A 405 -15.02 -6.94 -1.48
N THR A 406 -15.95 -6.02 -1.25
CA THR A 406 -17.27 -5.99 -1.92
C THR A 406 -17.10 -5.76 -3.43
N TRP A 407 -16.32 -4.77 -3.82
CA TRP A 407 -15.97 -4.53 -5.23
C TRP A 407 -15.37 -5.77 -5.88
N GLN A 408 -14.41 -6.42 -5.22
CA GLN A 408 -13.76 -7.63 -5.75
C GLN A 408 -14.77 -8.75 -5.99
N ALA A 409 -15.70 -8.99 -5.06
CA ALA A 409 -16.75 -9.99 -5.20
C ALA A 409 -17.66 -9.68 -6.40
N ARG A 410 -18.09 -8.42 -6.53
CA ARG A 410 -18.93 -7.96 -7.64
C ARG A 410 -18.26 -8.14 -8.99
N ILE A 411 -17.00 -7.70 -9.13
CA ILE A 411 -16.27 -7.82 -10.39
C ILE A 411 -15.94 -9.28 -10.71
N ALA A 412 -15.57 -10.07 -9.71
CA ALA A 412 -15.32 -11.49 -9.87
C ALA A 412 -16.54 -12.26 -10.37
N ALA A 413 -17.74 -11.93 -9.88
CA ALA A 413 -18.99 -12.55 -10.33
C ALA A 413 -19.30 -12.24 -11.81
N GLN A 414 -18.90 -11.07 -12.29
CA GLN A 414 -19.09 -10.65 -13.69
C GLN A 414 -18.05 -11.24 -14.66
N ARG A 415 -16.96 -11.80 -14.13
CA ARG A 415 -15.81 -12.28 -14.91
C ARG A 415 -15.50 -13.74 -14.57
N PRO A 416 -16.24 -14.71 -15.14
CA PRO A 416 -16.04 -16.13 -14.84
C PRO A 416 -14.64 -16.59 -15.25
N VAL A 417 -14.07 -17.49 -14.47
CA VAL A 417 -12.78 -18.11 -14.79
C VAL A 417 -12.99 -19.12 -15.94
N PRO A 418 -12.27 -18.97 -17.07
CA PRO A 418 -12.37 -19.90 -18.19
C PRO A 418 -11.91 -21.32 -17.81
N ALA A 419 -12.52 -22.35 -18.39
CA ALA A 419 -12.12 -23.73 -18.13
C ALA A 419 -10.69 -24.04 -18.60
N ASP A 420 -10.22 -23.33 -19.65
CA ASP A 420 -8.88 -23.44 -20.26
C ASP A 420 -7.88 -22.41 -19.69
N VAL A 421 -8.13 -21.89 -18.46
CA VAL A 421 -7.27 -20.84 -17.86
C VAL A 421 -5.80 -21.23 -17.76
N VAL A 422 -5.50 -22.49 -17.46
CA VAL A 422 -4.11 -22.97 -17.33
C VAL A 422 -3.38 -22.97 -18.69
N GLU A 423 -4.07 -23.40 -19.77
CA GLU A 423 -3.51 -23.34 -21.12
C GLU A 423 -3.26 -21.89 -21.55
N ARG A 424 -4.20 -20.99 -21.26
CA ARG A 424 -4.04 -19.54 -21.53
C ARG A 424 -2.89 -18.95 -20.74
N ALA A 425 -2.74 -19.31 -19.47
CA ALA A 425 -1.64 -18.82 -18.63
C ALA A 425 -0.28 -19.29 -19.15
N ARG A 426 -0.16 -20.57 -19.56
CA ARG A 426 1.06 -21.11 -20.19
C ARG A 426 1.40 -20.40 -21.49
N ALA A 427 0.43 -20.17 -22.34
CA ALA A 427 0.60 -19.41 -23.57
C ALA A 427 1.06 -17.97 -23.30
N ALA A 428 0.43 -17.28 -22.34
CA ALA A 428 0.80 -15.91 -21.97
C ALA A 428 2.21 -15.82 -21.37
N SER A 429 2.64 -16.84 -20.59
CA SER A 429 4.00 -16.92 -20.05
C SER A 429 5.03 -17.09 -21.19
N ALA A 430 4.74 -17.96 -22.17
CA ALA A 430 5.59 -18.16 -23.34
C ALA A 430 5.66 -16.91 -24.25
N ASP A 431 4.53 -16.25 -24.48
CA ASP A 431 4.46 -15.02 -25.26
C ASP A 431 5.26 -13.88 -24.61
N LEU A 432 5.20 -13.74 -23.27
CA LEU A 432 5.97 -12.76 -22.54
C LEU A 432 7.49 -13.02 -22.66
N LEU A 433 7.91 -14.26 -22.51
CA LEU A 433 9.31 -14.64 -22.70
C LEU A 433 9.78 -14.37 -24.13
N SER A 434 9.00 -14.78 -25.14
CA SER A 434 9.34 -14.57 -26.55
C SER A 434 9.39 -13.09 -26.96
N ALA A 435 8.61 -12.24 -26.30
CA ALA A 435 8.63 -10.80 -26.55
C ALA A 435 9.80 -10.08 -25.85
N ALA A 436 10.37 -10.72 -24.83
CA ALA A 436 11.46 -10.16 -24.02
C ALA A 436 12.85 -10.50 -24.62
N TYR A 437 12.97 -11.63 -25.32
CA TYR A 437 14.24 -12.22 -25.78
C TYR A 437 14.12 -12.77 -27.21
#